data_8a9e6bb0fb5ebfebc8b04103ea216412
#
_entry.id   8a9e6bb0fb5ebfebc8b04103ea216412
#
_cell.length_a   1.000
_cell.length_b   1.000
_cell.length_c   1.000
_cell.angle_alpha   90.00
_cell.angle_beta   90.00
_cell.angle_gamma   90.00
#
_symmetry.space_group_name_H-M   'P 1'
#
loop_
_entity.id
_entity.type
_entity.pdbx_description
1 polymer ?
#
loop_
_entity_poly.entity_id
_entity_poly.type
_entity_poly.pdbx_seq_one_letter_code
_entity_poly.pdbx_strand_id
1 'polypeptide(L)'
;VLTVANQRLGLLTNNRYQFELNQDSGSYKNQTGLEINVYDDNAGTSRSAHTLSGGESFIAALALALSLAEVIQEQAGGVLIEALFIDEGFGSLDEEALEMAMEALETIENEGRMIGIISHVSELKARIPQQLQIKTNGNGQSKVTYQMA
;
A
#
# COMPACT_ATOMS: atom_id res chain seq x y z
N VAL A 1 -5.36 -15.17 4.55
CA VAL A 1 -4.78 -13.97 3.92
C VAL A 1 -5.82 -13.27 3.05
N LEU A 2 -6.38 -13.92 1.99
CA LEU A 2 -7.28 -13.23 1.04
C LEU A 2 -8.54 -12.63 1.69
N THR A 3 -9.14 -13.31 2.67
CA THR A 3 -10.30 -12.81 3.41
C THR A 3 -9.95 -11.52 4.17
N VAL A 4 -8.81 -11.51 4.87
CA VAL A 4 -8.32 -10.32 5.59
C VAL A 4 -7.94 -9.22 4.60
N ALA A 5 -7.32 -9.58 3.47
CA ALA A 5 -6.97 -8.63 2.42
C ALA A 5 -8.21 -7.94 1.83
N ASN A 6 -9.31 -8.67 1.64
CA ASN A 6 -10.57 -8.09 1.16
C ASN A 6 -11.23 -7.18 2.20
N GLN A 7 -11.14 -7.49 3.47
CA GLN A 7 -11.60 -6.59 4.53
C GLN A 7 -10.80 -5.27 4.49
N ARG A 8 -9.47 -5.35 4.40
CA ARG A 8 -8.59 -4.17 4.31
C ARG A 8 -8.82 -3.37 3.03
N LEU A 9 -8.87 -4.05 1.88
CA LEU A 9 -9.12 -3.39 0.60
C LEU A 9 -10.50 -2.69 0.59
N GLY A 10 -11.52 -3.33 1.14
CA GLY A 10 -12.84 -2.74 1.29
C GLY A 10 -12.82 -1.46 2.14
N LEU A 11 -12.12 -1.46 3.27
CA LEU A 11 -11.96 -0.25 4.11
C LEU A 11 -11.24 0.87 3.37
N LEU A 12 -10.14 0.56 2.66
CA LEU A 12 -9.32 1.55 1.97
C LEU A 12 -9.94 2.07 0.67
N THR A 13 -10.96 1.39 0.12
CA THR A 13 -11.59 1.74 -1.16
C THR A 13 -13.10 1.95 -1.07
N ASN A 14 -13.63 2.12 0.16
CA ASN A 14 -15.07 2.21 0.41
C ASN A 14 -15.87 1.08 -0.25
N ASN A 15 -15.36 -0.16 -0.14
CA ASN A 15 -15.90 -1.40 -0.71
C ASN A 15 -15.98 -1.42 -2.26
N ARG A 16 -15.24 -0.56 -2.94
CA ARG A 16 -15.23 -0.55 -4.40
C ARG A 16 -14.51 -1.76 -4.98
N TYR A 17 -13.40 -2.21 -4.37
CA TYR A 17 -12.56 -3.28 -4.91
C TYR A 17 -12.54 -4.50 -4.01
N GLN A 18 -12.48 -5.68 -4.65
CA GLN A 18 -12.29 -6.97 -3.99
C GLN A 18 -11.29 -7.83 -4.76
N PHE A 19 -10.40 -8.50 -4.04
CA PHE A 19 -9.49 -9.48 -4.62
C PHE A 19 -10.24 -10.77 -4.92
N GLU A 20 -9.99 -11.33 -6.06
CA GLU A 20 -10.46 -12.65 -6.48
C GLU A 20 -9.27 -13.50 -6.94
N LEU A 21 -9.30 -14.79 -6.59
CA LEU A 21 -8.35 -15.75 -7.17
C LEU A 21 -8.81 -16.10 -8.57
N ASN A 22 -7.88 -16.01 -9.53
CA ASN A 22 -8.15 -16.50 -10.87
C ASN A 22 -8.33 -18.03 -10.84
N GLN A 23 -9.58 -18.50 -11.04
CA GLN A 23 -9.93 -19.92 -11.05
C GLN A 23 -9.75 -20.57 -12.44
N ASP A 24 -9.40 -19.79 -13.45
CA ASP A 24 -9.20 -20.30 -14.82
C ASP A 24 -7.87 -21.09 -14.98
N SER A 25 -7.67 -22.09 -14.14
CA SER A 25 -6.59 -23.07 -14.29
C SER A 25 -6.97 -24.20 -15.25
N GLY A 26 -7.60 -23.86 -16.37
CA GLY A 26 -8.05 -24.82 -17.39
C GLY A 26 -6.99 -25.27 -18.40
N SER A 27 -5.70 -25.05 -18.18
CA SER A 27 -4.65 -25.57 -19.06
C SER A 27 -3.41 -26.01 -18.29
N TYR A 28 -3.12 -27.27 -18.35
CA TYR A 28 -1.98 -27.99 -17.74
C TYR A 28 -0.59 -27.49 -18.16
N LYS A 29 -0.45 -26.35 -18.80
CA LYS A 29 0.81 -25.90 -19.42
C LYS A 29 1.49 -24.69 -18.83
N ASN A 30 0.87 -23.94 -17.93
CA ASN A 30 1.55 -22.84 -17.25
C ASN A 30 1.32 -22.99 -15.73
N GLN A 31 2.35 -23.43 -15.01
CA GLN A 31 2.49 -23.21 -13.58
C GLN A 31 2.78 -21.72 -13.37
N THR A 32 1.82 -20.87 -13.72
CA THR A 32 1.81 -19.48 -13.33
C THR A 32 1.24 -19.42 -11.92
N GLY A 33 1.94 -18.74 -11.04
CA GLY A 33 1.58 -18.62 -9.62
C GLY A 33 0.16 -18.11 -9.40
N LEU A 34 -0.21 -17.88 -8.15
CA LEU A 34 -1.47 -17.30 -7.73
C LEU A 34 -1.72 -15.97 -8.45
N GLU A 35 -2.46 -15.99 -9.57
CA GLU A 35 -2.90 -14.79 -10.24
C GLU A 35 -4.08 -14.20 -9.47
N ILE A 36 -3.92 -12.95 -9.04
CA ILE A 36 -4.95 -12.21 -8.34
C ILE A 36 -5.66 -11.30 -9.34
N ASN A 37 -6.97 -11.42 -9.41
CA ASN A 37 -7.85 -10.49 -10.08
C ASN A 37 -8.44 -9.51 -9.07
N VAL A 38 -8.92 -8.39 -9.55
CA VAL A 38 -9.64 -7.40 -8.77
C VAL A 38 -11.03 -7.20 -9.39
N TYR A 39 -12.04 -7.44 -8.60
CA TYR A 39 -13.42 -7.09 -8.93
C TYR A 39 -13.65 -5.62 -8.61
N ASP A 40 -14.17 -4.85 -9.56
CA ASP A 40 -14.57 -3.45 -9.40
C ASP A 40 -16.09 -3.38 -9.35
N ASP A 41 -16.65 -3.05 -8.19
CA ASP A 41 -18.09 -2.97 -7.95
C ASP A 41 -18.75 -1.89 -8.84
N ASN A 42 -18.05 -0.78 -9.09
CA ASN A 42 -18.56 0.29 -9.98
C ASN A 42 -18.66 -0.15 -11.44
N ALA A 43 -17.74 -0.99 -11.90
CA ALA A 43 -17.74 -1.52 -13.26
C ALA A 43 -18.54 -2.81 -13.40
N GLY A 44 -18.79 -3.52 -12.28
CA GLY A 44 -19.45 -4.82 -12.26
C GLY A 44 -18.64 -5.92 -12.96
N THR A 45 -17.32 -5.77 -13.05
CA THR A 45 -16.43 -6.69 -13.75
C THR A 45 -15.15 -6.97 -12.98
N SER A 46 -14.62 -8.18 -13.17
CA SER A 46 -13.31 -8.58 -12.66
C SER A 46 -12.24 -8.37 -13.73
N ARG A 47 -11.07 -7.88 -13.32
CA ARG A 47 -9.91 -7.66 -14.19
C ARG A 47 -8.62 -8.09 -13.51
N SER A 48 -7.59 -8.38 -14.29
CA SER A 48 -6.27 -8.69 -13.72
C SER A 48 -5.73 -7.52 -12.90
N ALA A 49 -5.12 -7.82 -11.75
CA ALA A 49 -4.47 -6.81 -10.91
C ALA A 49 -3.39 -6.00 -11.67
N HIS A 50 -2.80 -6.56 -12.72
CA HIS A 50 -1.84 -5.86 -13.58
C HIS A 50 -2.45 -4.71 -14.42
N THR A 51 -3.78 -4.63 -14.52
CA THR A 51 -4.48 -3.58 -15.26
C THR A 51 -4.94 -2.42 -14.39
N LEU A 52 -4.63 -2.46 -13.10
CA LEU A 52 -4.91 -1.38 -12.16
C LEU A 52 -4.08 -0.13 -12.49
N SER A 53 -4.65 1.05 -12.24
CA SER A 53 -3.88 2.31 -12.27
C SER A 53 -2.79 2.32 -11.20
N GLY A 54 -1.86 3.27 -11.27
CA GLY A 54 -0.79 3.39 -10.27
C GLY A 54 -1.34 3.50 -8.85
N GLY A 55 -2.35 4.34 -8.64
CA GLY A 55 -2.99 4.51 -7.32
C GLY A 55 -3.75 3.28 -6.85
N GLU A 56 -4.55 2.68 -7.72
CA GLU A 56 -5.26 1.44 -7.40
C GLU A 56 -4.29 0.30 -7.06
N SER A 57 -3.20 0.17 -7.81
CA SER A 57 -2.14 -0.82 -7.54
C SER A 57 -1.47 -0.58 -6.20
N PHE A 58 -1.20 0.68 -5.85
CA PHE A 58 -0.63 1.06 -4.56
C PHE A 58 -1.54 0.64 -3.40
N ILE A 59 -2.83 0.99 -3.45
CA ILE A 59 -3.80 0.64 -2.42
C ILE A 59 -3.97 -0.89 -2.31
N ALA A 60 -4.04 -1.59 -3.45
CA ALA A 60 -4.12 -3.05 -3.47
C ALA A 60 -2.88 -3.70 -2.83
N ALA A 61 -1.68 -3.24 -3.17
CA ALA A 61 -0.43 -3.73 -2.57
C ALA A 61 -0.38 -3.47 -1.06
N LEU A 62 -0.80 -2.28 -0.63
CA LEU A 62 -0.88 -1.90 0.79
C LEU A 62 -1.84 -2.80 1.56
N ALA A 63 -3.05 -3.07 1.02
CA ALA A 63 -4.03 -3.97 1.62
C ALA A 63 -3.49 -5.40 1.77
N LEU A 64 -2.79 -5.91 0.76
CA LEU A 64 -2.15 -7.22 0.80
C LEU A 64 -1.03 -7.29 1.83
N ALA A 65 -0.16 -6.29 1.89
CA ALA A 65 0.95 -6.24 2.84
C ALA A 65 0.46 -6.21 4.29
N LEU A 66 -0.55 -5.37 4.57
CA LEU A 66 -1.17 -5.29 5.90
C LEU A 66 -1.84 -6.61 6.30
N SER A 67 -2.58 -7.22 5.39
CA SER A 67 -3.26 -8.48 5.67
C SER A 67 -2.28 -9.63 5.92
N LEU A 68 -1.16 -9.66 5.18
CA LEU A 68 -0.10 -10.63 5.42
C LEU A 68 0.53 -10.42 6.81
N ALA A 69 0.80 -9.17 7.17
CA ALA A 69 1.31 -8.81 8.48
C ALA A 69 0.37 -9.27 9.60
N GLU A 70 -0.93 -9.06 9.45
CA GLU A 70 -1.94 -9.49 10.44
C GLU A 70 -2.00 -11.01 10.60
N VAL A 71 -2.01 -11.75 9.49
CA VAL A 71 -2.01 -13.21 9.54
C VAL A 71 -0.73 -13.76 10.20
N ILE A 72 0.42 -13.16 9.91
CA ILE A 72 1.69 -13.53 10.56
C ILE A 72 1.63 -13.22 12.06
N GLN A 73 1.10 -12.08 12.46
CA GLN A 73 0.91 -11.71 13.86
C GLN A 73 0.05 -12.74 14.62
N GLU A 74 -1.08 -13.13 14.05
CA GLU A 74 -1.95 -14.15 14.65
C GLU A 74 -1.23 -15.50 14.82
N GLN A 75 -0.47 -15.92 13.81
CA GLN A 75 0.28 -17.17 13.85
C GLN A 75 1.50 -17.14 14.80
N ALA A 76 2.12 -15.98 14.95
CA ALA A 76 3.29 -15.78 15.83
C ALA A 76 2.94 -15.53 17.29
N GLY A 77 1.68 -15.73 17.69
CA GLY A 77 1.27 -15.57 19.09
C GLY A 77 0.97 -14.13 19.52
N GLY A 78 0.59 -13.27 18.54
CA GLY A 78 0.08 -11.93 18.83
C GLY A 78 1.15 -10.85 18.95
N VAL A 79 2.32 -11.03 18.34
CA VAL A 79 3.34 -9.96 18.26
C VAL A 79 2.79 -8.84 17.37
N LEU A 80 2.52 -7.66 17.95
CA LEU A 80 2.02 -6.52 17.21
C LEU A 80 3.10 -5.90 16.33
N ILE A 81 2.79 -5.69 15.05
CA ILE A 81 3.59 -4.85 14.16
C ILE A 81 3.09 -3.41 14.33
N GLU A 82 3.83 -2.62 15.08
CA GLU A 82 3.43 -1.26 15.45
C GLU A 82 3.87 -0.21 14.41
N ALA A 83 4.78 -0.57 13.51
CA ALA A 83 5.33 0.35 12.51
C ALA A 83 5.31 -0.26 11.11
N LEU A 84 4.93 0.56 10.13
CA LEU A 84 4.98 0.27 8.71
C LEU A 84 5.90 1.27 8.02
N PHE A 85 6.88 0.78 7.26
CA PHE A 85 7.74 1.63 6.46
C PHE A 85 7.47 1.38 4.97
N ILE A 86 7.19 2.47 4.25
CA ILE A 86 6.94 2.46 2.80
C ILE A 86 8.12 3.16 2.14
N ASP A 87 8.87 2.40 1.36
CA ASP A 87 10.03 2.89 0.61
C ASP A 87 9.63 3.11 -0.83
N GLU A 88 9.56 4.40 -1.25
CA GLU A 88 9.12 4.84 -2.57
C GLU A 88 7.66 4.41 -2.91
N GLY A 89 7.29 4.43 -4.19
CA GLY A 89 5.96 4.05 -4.68
C GLY A 89 5.02 5.22 -4.97
N PHE A 90 5.29 6.40 -4.44
CA PHE A 90 4.44 7.58 -4.61
C PHE A 90 4.76 8.38 -5.87
N GLY A 91 5.95 8.21 -6.45
CA GLY A 91 6.41 9.00 -7.59
C GLY A 91 5.66 8.73 -8.91
N SER A 92 4.96 7.61 -9.00
CA SER A 92 4.15 7.23 -10.16
C SER A 92 2.67 7.58 -10.03
N LEU A 93 2.26 8.16 -8.89
CA LEU A 93 0.88 8.53 -8.60
C LEU A 93 0.59 9.92 -9.16
N ASP A 94 -0.56 10.07 -9.80
CA ASP A 94 -1.14 11.36 -10.09
C ASP A 94 -1.74 12.00 -8.81
N GLU A 95 -2.24 13.21 -8.90
CA GLU A 95 -2.75 13.94 -7.74
C GLU A 95 -3.94 13.23 -7.07
N GLU A 96 -4.86 12.68 -7.85
CA GLU A 96 -6.03 11.95 -7.34
C GLU A 96 -5.60 10.65 -6.65
N ALA A 97 -4.69 9.90 -7.26
CA ALA A 97 -4.14 8.68 -6.68
C ALA A 97 -3.32 8.93 -5.42
N LEU A 98 -2.58 10.05 -5.37
CA LEU A 98 -1.83 10.46 -4.18
C LEU A 98 -2.77 10.81 -3.03
N GLU A 99 -3.88 11.51 -3.30
CA GLU A 99 -4.91 11.82 -2.30
C GLU A 99 -5.48 10.53 -1.70
N MET A 100 -5.90 9.61 -2.56
CA MET A 100 -6.43 8.30 -2.13
C MET A 100 -5.41 7.51 -1.29
N ALA A 101 -4.13 7.53 -1.68
CA ALA A 101 -3.07 6.87 -0.92
C ALA A 101 -2.89 7.51 0.46
N MET A 102 -2.94 8.83 0.57
CA MET A 102 -2.82 9.54 1.85
C MET A 102 -4.01 9.24 2.77
N GLU A 103 -5.24 9.25 2.27
CA GLU A 103 -6.43 8.87 3.05
C GLU A 103 -6.32 7.43 3.60
N ALA A 104 -5.80 6.51 2.77
CA ALA A 104 -5.56 5.13 3.20
C ALA A 104 -4.53 5.04 4.33
N LEU A 105 -3.43 5.81 4.23
CA LEU A 105 -2.40 5.86 5.27
C LEU A 105 -2.91 6.48 6.56
N GLU A 106 -3.69 7.56 6.49
CA GLU A 106 -4.34 8.16 7.66
C GLU A 106 -5.28 7.17 8.37
N THR A 107 -6.00 6.36 7.61
CA THR A 107 -6.85 5.30 8.16
C THR A 107 -6.03 4.30 8.97
N ILE A 108 -4.86 3.90 8.47
CA ILE A 108 -3.96 2.96 9.14
C ILE A 108 -3.31 3.59 10.38
N GLU A 109 -2.92 4.86 10.32
CA GLU A 109 -2.38 5.61 11.45
C GLU A 109 -3.41 5.74 12.57
N ASN A 110 -4.66 6.01 12.25
CA ASN A 110 -5.77 6.08 13.20
C ASN A 110 -6.04 4.74 13.92
N GLU A 111 -5.60 3.61 13.37
CA GLU A 111 -5.58 2.31 14.05
C GLU A 111 -4.44 2.17 15.07
N GLY A 112 -3.61 3.19 15.26
CA GLY A 112 -2.52 3.24 16.22
C GLY A 112 -1.18 2.72 15.70
N ARG A 113 -0.99 2.60 14.39
CA ARG A 113 0.28 2.20 13.77
C ARG A 113 1.10 3.42 13.38
N MET A 114 2.39 3.39 13.66
CA MET A 114 3.32 4.38 13.16
C MET A 114 3.62 4.12 11.67
N ILE A 115 3.53 5.16 10.85
CA ILE A 115 3.85 5.08 9.41
C ILE A 115 5.09 5.90 9.13
N GLY A 116 6.11 5.26 8.56
CA GLY A 116 7.30 5.90 8.01
C GLY A 116 7.27 5.86 6.50
N ILE A 117 7.48 7.01 5.84
CA ILE A 117 7.51 7.12 4.39
C ILE A 117 8.88 7.59 3.96
N ILE A 118 9.51 6.87 3.04
CA ILE A 118 10.73 7.28 2.37
C ILE A 118 10.35 7.68 0.96
N SER A 119 10.51 8.97 0.63
CA SER A 119 10.12 9.48 -0.69
C SER A 119 10.87 10.76 -1.06
N HIS A 120 11.01 11.00 -2.34
CA HIS A 120 11.52 12.25 -2.90
C HIS A 120 10.39 13.17 -3.43
N VAL A 121 9.14 12.76 -3.33
CA VAL A 121 7.96 13.50 -3.85
C VAL A 121 7.71 14.77 -3.03
N SER A 122 7.68 15.92 -3.72
CA SER A 122 7.57 17.23 -3.08
C SER A 122 6.22 17.46 -2.42
N GLU A 123 5.16 16.91 -3.00
CA GLU A 123 3.79 17.00 -2.50
C GLU A 123 3.65 16.33 -1.12
N LEU A 124 4.34 15.20 -0.91
CA LEU A 124 4.37 14.53 0.39
C LEU A 124 5.06 15.37 1.46
N LYS A 125 6.12 16.09 1.08
CA LYS A 125 6.84 16.98 2.02
C LYS A 125 5.94 18.11 2.54
N ALA A 126 5.00 18.57 1.73
CA ALA A 126 4.07 19.62 2.14
C ALA A 126 2.96 19.11 3.09
N ARG A 127 2.64 17.82 3.02
CA ARG A 127 1.54 17.21 3.77
C ARG A 127 1.98 16.58 5.09
N ILE A 128 3.20 16.04 5.15
CA ILE A 128 3.71 15.33 6.33
C ILE A 128 4.49 16.30 7.22
N PRO A 129 4.02 16.60 8.44
CA PRO A 129 4.64 17.61 9.29
C PRO A 129 5.97 17.18 9.92
N GLN A 130 6.13 15.89 10.20
CA GLN A 130 7.33 15.34 10.82
C GLN A 130 8.24 14.76 9.77
N GLN A 131 9.44 15.32 9.60
CA GLN A 131 10.34 14.93 8.53
C GLN A 131 11.78 14.77 8.99
N LEU A 132 12.45 13.74 8.48
CA LEU A 132 13.90 13.62 8.46
C LEU A 132 14.38 13.98 7.06
N GLN A 133 15.02 15.14 6.92
CA GLN A 133 15.56 15.58 5.64
C GLN A 133 17.03 15.19 5.54
N ILE A 134 17.38 14.46 4.48
CA ILE A 134 18.75 14.07 4.17
C ILE A 134 19.27 14.95 3.03
N LYS A 135 20.31 15.72 3.28
CA LYS A 135 20.96 16.59 2.28
C LYS A 135 22.41 16.17 2.08
N THR A 136 22.81 16.01 0.82
CA THR A 136 24.19 15.70 0.45
C THR A 136 24.96 17.00 0.24
N ASN A 137 26.18 17.09 0.76
CA ASN A 137 27.03 18.29 0.68
C ASN A 137 28.01 18.26 -0.51
N GLY A 138 27.80 17.42 -1.53
CA GLY A 138 28.69 17.33 -2.69
C GLY A 138 30.06 16.69 -2.45
N ASN A 139 30.50 16.55 -1.22
CA ASN A 139 31.80 15.98 -0.84
C ASN A 139 31.69 14.52 -0.33
N GLY A 140 30.61 13.82 -0.69
CA GLY A 140 30.35 12.47 -0.22
C GLY A 140 29.82 12.38 1.23
N GLN A 141 29.58 13.53 1.87
CA GLN A 141 28.98 13.60 3.20
C GLN A 141 27.50 13.96 3.12
N SER A 142 26.70 13.36 3.97
CA SER A 142 25.28 13.67 4.11
C SER A 142 25.00 14.26 5.50
N LYS A 143 24.08 15.21 5.54
CA LYS A 143 23.59 15.83 6.77
C LYS A 143 22.11 15.48 6.93
N VAL A 144 21.75 15.02 8.12
CA VAL A 144 20.36 14.79 8.51
C VAL A 144 19.86 16.00 9.29
N THR A 145 18.68 16.49 8.92
CA THR A 145 17.99 17.57 9.64
C THR A 145 16.59 17.09 9.98
N TYR A 146 16.21 17.23 11.24
CA TYR A 146 14.87 16.92 11.71
C TYR A 146 14.01 18.18 11.67
N GLN A 147 12.81 18.06 11.09
CA GLN A 147 11.81 19.12 11.06
C GLN A 147 10.56 18.61 11.79
N MET A 148 10.13 19.34 12.78
CA MET A 148 8.79 19.23 13.39
C MET A 148 7.98 20.44 12.98
N ALA A 149 6.74 20.21 12.63
CA ALA A 149 5.81 21.31 12.39
C ALA A 149 5.42 21.99 13.71
#